data_7fb52cdc8b033ae9fd63c387ec1ff0d0
#
_entry.id   7fb52cdc8b033ae9fd63c387ec1ff0d0
#
_cell.length_a   1.000
_cell.length_b   1.000
_cell.length_c   1.000
_cell.angle_alpha   90.00
_cell.angle_beta   90.00
_cell.angle_gamma   90.00
#
_symmetry.space_group_name_H-M   'P 1'
#
loop_
_entity.id
_entity.type
_entity.pdbx_description
1 polymer ?
#
loop_
_entity_poly.entity_id
_entity_poly.type
_entity_poly.pdbx_seq_one_letter_code
_entity_poly.pdbx_strand_id
1 'polypeptide(L)'
;MKNQVDLVRSYNDKDNVAHFLNSTLNKGQQKIVKDDLLTGKTKLLYVAPETMTKEENINFFKELEISFFAVDEAHCISEWGHDFRPEYRRLREMMDLIDETKPVIALTATATPKVQSDIVKNLGLRKPKIFISSYNRPNLYYEIQPKINLEQTNKSIVRFVQQHKNKSGI
;
A
#
# COMPACT_ATOMS: atom_id res chain seq x y z
N MET A 1 0.32 -6.43 -4.26
CA MET A 1 -0.80 -6.31 -5.22
C MET A 1 -1.54 -7.62 -5.48
N LYS A 2 -0.91 -8.71 -5.96
CA LYS A 2 -1.63 -9.96 -6.26
C LYS A 2 -2.43 -10.48 -5.06
N ASN A 3 -1.81 -10.64 -3.91
CA ASN A 3 -2.49 -11.13 -2.71
C ASN A 3 -3.66 -10.22 -2.26
N GLN A 4 -3.56 -8.91 -2.46
CA GLN A 4 -4.64 -7.96 -2.17
C GLN A 4 -5.82 -8.15 -3.13
N VAL A 5 -5.53 -8.33 -4.42
CA VAL A 5 -6.56 -8.63 -5.44
C VAL A 5 -7.23 -9.96 -5.15
N ASP A 6 -6.46 -11.01 -4.87
CA ASP A 6 -6.98 -12.34 -4.55
C ASP A 6 -7.87 -12.31 -3.31
N LEU A 7 -7.49 -11.52 -2.29
CA LEU A 7 -8.30 -11.32 -1.09
C LEU A 7 -9.64 -10.61 -1.43
N VAL A 8 -9.63 -9.55 -2.22
CA VAL A 8 -10.87 -8.86 -2.62
C VAL A 8 -11.78 -9.79 -3.42
N ARG A 9 -11.21 -10.58 -4.32
CA ARG A 9 -11.97 -11.57 -5.11
C ARG A 9 -12.58 -12.66 -4.24
N SER A 10 -11.90 -13.08 -3.17
CA SER A 10 -12.42 -14.12 -2.27
C SER A 10 -13.68 -13.70 -1.50
N TYR A 11 -13.95 -12.40 -1.40
CA TYR A 11 -15.20 -11.88 -0.81
C TYR A 11 -16.31 -11.64 -1.84
N ASN A 12 -16.06 -11.96 -3.11
CA ASN A 12 -17.00 -11.67 -4.20
C ASN A 12 -17.11 -12.87 -5.15
N ASP A 13 -18.32 -13.20 -5.61
CA ASP A 13 -18.54 -14.27 -6.58
C ASP A 13 -18.02 -13.94 -8.00
N LYS A 14 -17.42 -12.75 -8.19
CA LYS A 14 -16.93 -12.27 -9.49
C LYS A 14 -15.42 -12.06 -9.45
N ASP A 15 -14.68 -12.87 -10.18
CA ASP A 15 -13.22 -12.80 -10.29
C ASP A 15 -12.67 -11.49 -10.88
N ASN A 16 -13.49 -10.75 -11.62
CA ASN A 16 -13.09 -9.53 -12.30
C ASN A 16 -13.44 -8.24 -11.54
N VAL A 17 -13.95 -8.32 -10.31
CA VAL A 17 -14.25 -7.16 -9.45
C VAL A 17 -13.00 -6.35 -9.11
N ALA A 18 -11.85 -7.00 -9.01
CA ALA A 18 -10.57 -6.38 -8.75
C ALA A 18 -9.49 -6.91 -9.69
N HIS A 19 -8.62 -6.02 -10.15
CA HIS A 19 -7.46 -6.34 -10.97
C HIS A 19 -6.20 -5.61 -10.47
N PHE A 20 -5.04 -6.02 -10.96
CA PHE A 20 -3.82 -5.25 -10.85
C PHE A 20 -3.22 -5.02 -12.25
N LEU A 21 -2.49 -3.92 -12.39
CA LEU A 21 -1.77 -3.58 -13.62
C LEU A 21 -0.32 -3.24 -13.27
N ASN A 22 0.61 -4.06 -13.74
CA ASN A 22 2.04 -3.88 -13.56
C ASN A 22 2.82 -4.49 -14.73
N SER A 23 4.15 -4.39 -14.70
CA SER A 23 5.05 -4.88 -15.76
C SER A 23 5.13 -6.41 -15.87
N THR A 24 4.60 -7.17 -14.91
CA THR A 24 4.64 -8.65 -14.94
C THR A 24 3.54 -9.26 -15.80
N LEU A 25 2.49 -8.49 -16.12
CA LEU A 25 1.40 -8.96 -16.97
C LEU A 25 1.82 -8.98 -18.45
N ASN A 26 1.53 -10.07 -19.13
CA ASN A 26 1.69 -10.13 -20.58
C ASN A 26 0.59 -9.32 -21.31
N LYS A 27 0.78 -9.07 -22.61
CA LYS A 27 -0.15 -8.24 -23.41
C LYS A 27 -1.59 -8.76 -23.42
N GLY A 28 -1.79 -10.07 -23.43
CA GLY A 28 -3.13 -10.68 -23.37
C GLY A 28 -3.83 -10.41 -22.04
N GLN A 29 -3.10 -10.58 -20.93
CA GLN A 29 -3.62 -10.28 -19.60
C GLN A 29 -3.94 -8.79 -19.43
N GLN A 30 -3.07 -7.90 -19.91
CA GLN A 30 -3.32 -6.46 -19.88
C GLN A 30 -4.57 -6.10 -20.67
N LYS A 31 -4.80 -6.74 -21.82
CA LYS A 31 -6.02 -6.51 -22.62
C LYS A 31 -7.28 -6.90 -21.84
N ILE A 32 -7.29 -8.07 -21.19
CA ILE A 32 -8.44 -8.50 -20.37
C ILE A 32 -8.73 -7.49 -19.25
N VAL A 33 -7.70 -7.03 -18.55
CA VAL A 33 -7.85 -6.02 -17.50
C VAL A 33 -8.44 -4.72 -18.06
N LYS A 34 -7.95 -4.26 -19.21
CA LYS A 34 -8.45 -3.03 -19.85
C LYS A 34 -9.90 -3.19 -20.31
N ASP A 35 -10.27 -4.31 -20.92
CA ASP A 35 -11.64 -4.59 -21.36
C ASP A 35 -12.64 -4.66 -20.18
N ASP A 36 -12.23 -5.27 -19.06
CA ASP A 36 -13.05 -5.33 -17.84
C ASP A 36 -13.21 -3.97 -17.15
N LEU A 37 -12.19 -3.08 -17.24
CA LEU A 37 -12.28 -1.70 -16.77
C LEU A 37 -13.26 -0.88 -17.63
N LEU A 38 -13.13 -0.92 -18.96
CA LEU A 38 -14.00 -0.18 -19.89
C LEU A 38 -15.46 -0.64 -19.77
N THR A 39 -15.70 -1.91 -19.50
CA THR A 39 -17.05 -2.45 -19.32
C THR A 39 -17.60 -2.25 -17.90
N GLY A 40 -16.84 -1.60 -17.01
CA GLY A 40 -17.25 -1.30 -15.63
C GLY A 40 -17.39 -2.53 -14.73
N LYS A 41 -16.89 -3.69 -15.13
CA LYS A 41 -16.87 -4.90 -14.32
C LYS A 41 -15.88 -4.79 -13.16
N THR A 42 -14.70 -4.20 -13.43
CA THR A 42 -13.68 -3.95 -12.41
C THR A 42 -14.06 -2.72 -11.58
N LYS A 43 -14.10 -2.88 -10.27
CA LYS A 43 -14.38 -1.81 -9.31
C LYS A 43 -13.13 -1.34 -8.56
N LEU A 44 -12.10 -2.17 -8.50
CA LEU A 44 -10.85 -1.84 -7.83
C LEU A 44 -9.66 -2.25 -8.70
N LEU A 45 -8.83 -1.26 -9.07
CA LEU A 45 -7.60 -1.48 -9.81
C LEU A 45 -6.39 -1.09 -8.97
N TYR A 46 -5.48 -2.03 -8.77
CA TYR A 46 -4.15 -1.77 -8.20
C TYR A 46 -3.16 -1.49 -9.32
N VAL A 47 -2.50 -0.35 -9.26
CA VAL A 47 -1.52 0.08 -10.27
C VAL A 47 -0.18 0.33 -9.60
N ALA A 48 0.90 -0.19 -10.19
CA ALA A 48 2.25 0.17 -9.75
C ALA A 48 2.59 1.61 -10.21
N PRO A 49 3.27 2.42 -9.38
CA PRO A 49 3.64 3.80 -9.73
C PRO A 49 4.35 3.89 -11.09
N GLU A 50 5.28 2.97 -11.37
CA GLU A 50 6.04 2.92 -12.63
C GLU A 50 5.16 2.60 -13.84
N THR A 51 4.05 1.92 -13.62
CA THR A 51 3.06 1.62 -14.68
C THR A 51 2.18 2.84 -14.95
N MET A 52 1.87 3.60 -13.90
CA MET A 52 1.06 4.80 -14.00
C MET A 52 1.75 5.92 -14.78
N THR A 53 3.10 5.98 -14.78
CA THR A 53 3.88 7.01 -15.48
C THR A 53 3.94 6.83 -17.00
N LYS A 54 3.48 5.71 -17.55
CA LYS A 54 3.48 5.48 -19.00
C LYS A 54 2.36 6.25 -19.67
N GLU A 55 2.69 7.01 -20.69
CA GLU A 55 1.73 7.86 -21.43
C GLU A 55 0.51 7.08 -21.95
N GLU A 56 0.74 5.88 -22.49
CA GLU A 56 -0.33 5.00 -22.97
C GLU A 56 -1.35 4.63 -21.87
N ASN A 57 -0.88 4.48 -20.63
CA ASN A 57 -1.74 4.16 -19.50
C ASN A 57 -2.45 5.40 -18.96
N ILE A 58 -1.79 6.57 -18.95
CA ILE A 58 -2.42 7.84 -18.57
C ILE A 58 -3.59 8.12 -19.51
N ASN A 59 -3.37 7.99 -20.83
CA ASN A 59 -4.40 8.21 -21.83
C ASN A 59 -5.57 7.23 -21.67
N PHE A 60 -5.27 5.96 -21.39
CA PHE A 60 -6.27 4.95 -21.10
C PHE A 60 -7.07 5.28 -19.82
N PHE A 61 -6.40 5.70 -18.74
CA PHE A 61 -7.09 6.00 -17.47
C PHE A 61 -8.01 7.23 -17.58
N LYS A 62 -7.74 8.17 -18.48
CA LYS A 62 -8.64 9.30 -18.77
C LYS A 62 -10.00 8.87 -19.35
N GLU A 63 -10.07 7.70 -19.97
CA GLU A 63 -11.31 7.15 -20.52
C GLU A 63 -12.17 6.46 -19.46
N LEU A 64 -11.64 6.25 -18.24
CA LEU A 64 -12.33 5.53 -17.18
C LEU A 64 -13.11 6.47 -16.25
N GLU A 65 -14.24 6.01 -15.77
CA GLU A 65 -14.99 6.66 -14.70
C GLU A 65 -14.35 6.34 -13.32
N ILE A 66 -13.40 7.17 -12.90
CA ILE A 66 -12.68 7.01 -11.63
C ILE A 66 -13.46 7.73 -10.53
N SER A 67 -13.73 7.05 -9.42
CA SER A 67 -14.40 7.65 -8.24
C SER A 67 -13.41 8.37 -7.33
N PHE A 68 -12.23 7.80 -7.08
CA PHE A 68 -11.17 8.38 -6.26
C PHE A 68 -9.83 7.67 -6.51
N PHE A 69 -8.74 8.30 -6.08
CA PHE A 69 -7.42 7.69 -6.02
C PHE A 69 -7.06 7.29 -4.59
N ALA A 70 -6.47 6.11 -4.41
CA ALA A 70 -5.93 5.67 -3.13
C ALA A 70 -4.43 5.39 -3.27
N VAL A 71 -3.63 6.08 -2.46
CA VAL A 71 -2.17 5.91 -2.39
C VAL A 71 -1.86 5.10 -1.15
N ASP A 72 -1.54 3.82 -1.35
CA ASP A 72 -1.07 2.93 -0.29
C ASP A 72 0.42 3.17 -0.03
N GLU A 73 0.89 2.83 1.18
CA GLU A 73 2.27 3.07 1.63
C GLU A 73 2.72 4.52 1.36
N ALA A 74 1.83 5.48 1.60
CA ALA A 74 2.05 6.88 1.28
C ALA A 74 3.31 7.49 1.94
N HIS A 75 3.86 6.84 2.99
CA HIS A 75 5.13 7.24 3.60
C HIS A 75 6.32 7.18 2.63
N CYS A 76 6.22 6.38 1.54
CA CYS A 76 7.23 6.29 0.50
C CYS A 76 7.46 7.62 -0.26
N ILE A 77 6.55 8.61 -0.13
CA ILE A 77 6.70 9.93 -0.75
C ILE A 77 7.72 10.82 -0.02
N SER A 78 8.00 10.53 1.25
CA SER A 78 8.87 11.33 2.11
C SER A 78 10.28 10.77 2.16
N GLU A 79 11.29 11.62 1.98
CA GLU A 79 12.70 11.27 2.21
C GLU A 79 13.01 10.91 3.67
N TRP A 80 12.12 11.29 4.58
CA TRP A 80 12.19 10.97 5.99
C TRP A 80 11.41 9.70 6.36
N GLY A 81 10.77 9.07 5.36
CA GLY A 81 10.16 7.75 5.49
C GLY A 81 11.23 6.65 5.45
N HIS A 82 10.89 5.49 5.98
CA HIS A 82 11.82 4.35 6.02
C HIS A 82 12.01 3.64 4.66
N ASP A 83 11.18 3.95 3.67
CA ASP A 83 11.20 3.35 2.31
C ASP A 83 10.86 4.43 1.27
N PHE A 84 11.75 5.42 1.13
CA PHE A 84 11.57 6.48 0.13
C PHE A 84 11.65 5.94 -1.28
N ARG A 85 10.64 6.31 -2.12
CA ARG A 85 10.57 5.94 -3.54
C ARG A 85 10.33 7.18 -4.40
N PRO A 86 11.29 7.56 -5.26
CA PRO A 86 11.16 8.75 -6.11
C PRO A 86 9.89 8.77 -6.97
N GLU A 87 9.42 7.61 -7.42
CA GLU A 87 8.22 7.45 -8.24
C GLU A 87 6.96 7.97 -7.53
N TYR A 88 6.90 7.85 -6.20
CA TYR A 88 5.78 8.37 -5.41
C TYR A 88 5.63 9.89 -5.49
N ARG A 89 6.70 10.64 -5.71
CA ARG A 89 6.63 12.11 -5.87
C ARG A 89 5.92 12.54 -7.15
N ARG A 90 5.89 11.67 -8.14
CA ARG A 90 5.22 11.94 -9.41
C ARG A 90 3.73 11.56 -9.38
N LEU A 91 3.27 10.85 -8.35
CA LEU A 91 1.88 10.39 -8.29
C LEU A 91 0.88 11.53 -8.37
N ARG A 92 1.14 12.66 -7.71
CA ARG A 92 0.23 13.82 -7.77
C ARG A 92 0.09 14.33 -9.21
N GLU A 93 1.20 14.55 -9.89
CA GLU A 93 1.21 14.97 -11.29
C GLU A 93 0.43 13.99 -12.18
N MET A 94 0.63 12.68 -12.00
CA MET A 94 -0.05 11.66 -12.77
C MET A 94 -1.56 11.64 -12.51
N MET A 95 -1.98 11.76 -11.24
CA MET A 95 -3.39 11.83 -10.88
C MET A 95 -4.06 13.08 -11.48
N ASP A 96 -3.38 14.23 -11.44
CA ASP A 96 -3.87 15.48 -12.05
C ASP A 96 -3.99 15.39 -13.57
N LEU A 97 -3.06 14.71 -14.23
CA LEU A 97 -3.14 14.46 -15.67
C LEU A 97 -4.31 13.55 -16.05
N ILE A 98 -4.73 12.64 -15.16
CA ILE A 98 -5.88 11.76 -15.39
C ILE A 98 -7.19 12.51 -15.08
N ASP A 99 -7.35 12.99 -13.85
CA ASP A 99 -8.50 13.79 -13.42
C ASP A 99 -8.18 14.50 -12.09
N GLU A 100 -7.90 15.81 -12.16
CA GLU A 100 -7.55 16.65 -11.00
C GLU A 100 -8.71 16.87 -10.02
N THR A 101 -9.94 16.56 -10.41
CA THR A 101 -11.14 16.77 -9.59
C THR A 101 -11.40 15.65 -8.59
N LYS A 102 -10.76 14.50 -8.77
CA LYS A 102 -11.03 13.32 -7.95
C LYS A 102 -10.41 13.42 -6.56
N PRO A 103 -11.13 12.97 -5.53
CA PRO A 103 -10.58 12.90 -4.18
C PRO A 103 -9.42 11.91 -4.09
N VAL A 104 -8.47 12.21 -3.20
CA VAL A 104 -7.30 11.38 -2.95
C VAL A 104 -7.31 10.91 -1.50
N ILE A 105 -7.12 9.62 -1.30
CA ILE A 105 -6.92 8.97 0.00
C ILE A 105 -5.47 8.53 0.10
N ALA A 106 -4.79 8.93 1.18
CA ALA A 106 -3.43 8.48 1.48
C ALA A 106 -3.46 7.55 2.70
N LEU A 107 -2.89 6.37 2.56
CA LEU A 107 -2.86 5.32 3.57
C LEU A 107 -1.41 4.98 3.93
N THR A 108 -1.13 4.83 5.21
CA THR A 108 0.17 4.34 5.68
C THR A 108 0.03 3.73 7.07
N ALA A 109 0.77 2.66 7.34
CA ALA A 109 0.84 2.05 8.66
C ALA A 109 1.73 2.86 9.62
N THR A 110 2.72 3.58 9.10
CA THR A 110 3.75 4.25 9.89
C THR A 110 4.05 5.63 9.33
N ALA A 111 3.72 6.69 10.05
CA ALA A 111 4.09 8.04 9.67
C ALA A 111 4.30 8.92 10.90
N THR A 112 5.53 9.42 11.06
CA THR A 112 5.82 10.49 12.04
C THR A 112 5.11 11.78 11.62
N PRO A 113 4.95 12.77 12.52
CA PRO A 113 4.35 14.06 12.17
C PRO A 113 5.00 14.74 10.96
N LYS A 114 6.32 14.59 10.81
CA LYS A 114 7.08 15.11 9.65
C LYS A 114 6.68 14.39 8.36
N VAL A 115 6.62 13.06 8.40
CA VAL A 115 6.18 12.26 7.24
C VAL A 115 4.73 12.56 6.87
N GLN A 116 3.84 12.74 7.85
CA GLN A 116 2.45 13.15 7.59
C GLN A 116 2.38 14.50 6.86
N SER A 117 3.17 15.49 7.31
CA SER A 117 3.27 16.80 6.65
C SER A 117 3.75 16.67 5.20
N ASP A 118 4.77 15.84 4.96
CA ASP A 118 5.28 15.58 3.62
C ASP A 118 4.25 14.91 2.71
N ILE A 119 3.48 13.94 3.22
CA ILE A 119 2.40 13.29 2.48
C ILE A 119 1.37 14.34 2.04
N VAL A 120 0.88 15.17 2.97
CA VAL A 120 -0.09 16.22 2.67
C VAL A 120 0.44 17.17 1.60
N LYS A 121 1.68 17.63 1.75
CA LYS A 121 2.33 18.57 0.84
C LYS A 121 2.54 17.99 -0.55
N ASN A 122 3.17 16.82 -0.63
CA ASN A 122 3.58 16.23 -1.92
C ASN A 122 2.40 15.64 -2.70
N LEU A 123 1.34 15.17 -2.03
CA LEU A 123 0.09 14.77 -2.69
C LEU A 123 -0.87 15.94 -2.91
N GLY A 124 -0.51 17.17 -2.51
CA GLY A 124 -1.34 18.36 -2.71
C GLY A 124 -2.71 18.26 -2.05
N LEU A 125 -2.82 17.59 -0.90
CA LEU A 125 -4.09 17.36 -0.22
C LEU A 125 -4.62 18.67 0.37
N ARG A 126 -5.78 19.12 -0.09
CA ARG A 126 -6.40 20.39 0.34
C ARG A 126 -7.30 20.14 1.56
N LYS A 127 -6.91 20.69 2.72
CA LYS A 127 -7.67 20.55 3.99
C LYS A 127 -8.03 19.08 4.29
N PRO A 128 -7.06 18.14 4.31
CA PRO A 128 -7.36 16.74 4.50
C PRO A 128 -7.93 16.47 5.88
N LYS A 129 -8.83 15.52 5.98
CA LYS A 129 -9.17 14.89 7.26
C LYS A 129 -8.11 13.88 7.59
N ILE A 130 -7.47 14.01 8.76
CA ILE A 130 -6.40 13.12 9.20
C ILE A 130 -6.97 12.21 10.30
N PHE A 131 -6.84 10.90 10.09
CA PHE A 131 -7.25 9.87 11.04
C PHE A 131 -5.99 9.14 11.52
N ILE A 132 -5.75 9.15 12.82
CA ILE A 132 -4.61 8.49 13.46
C ILE A 132 -5.14 7.44 14.42
N SER A 133 -4.73 6.20 14.23
CA SER A 133 -5.01 5.11 15.16
C SER A 133 -3.80 4.88 16.07
N SER A 134 -4.04 4.36 17.27
CA SER A 134 -2.97 3.99 18.18
C SER A 134 -2.19 2.79 17.63
N TYR A 135 -0.86 2.84 17.77
CA TYR A 135 0.03 1.68 17.49
C TYR A 135 0.01 0.66 18.63
N ASN A 136 -0.57 1.01 19.78
CA ASN A 136 -0.63 0.09 20.90
C ASN A 136 -1.51 -1.11 20.56
N ARG A 137 -0.93 -2.28 20.72
CA ARG A 137 -1.62 -3.56 20.56
C ARG A 137 -1.81 -4.19 21.95
N PRO A 138 -2.95 -4.01 22.60
CA PRO A 138 -3.15 -4.49 23.99
C PRO A 138 -3.05 -6.02 24.12
N ASN A 139 -3.13 -6.74 23.00
CA ASN A 139 -2.94 -8.19 22.93
C ASN A 139 -1.48 -8.65 22.76
N LEU A 140 -0.53 -7.72 22.62
CA LEU A 140 0.90 -8.02 22.53
C LEU A 140 1.62 -7.50 23.76
N TYR A 141 2.42 -8.40 24.36
CA TYR A 141 3.31 -8.07 25.45
C TYR A 141 4.74 -7.97 24.94
N TYR A 142 5.40 -6.84 25.21
CA TYR A 142 6.80 -6.60 24.86
C TYR A 142 7.62 -6.62 26.14
N GLU A 143 8.45 -7.65 26.30
CA GLU A 143 9.38 -7.75 27.41
C GLU A 143 10.78 -7.31 26.97
N ILE A 144 11.36 -6.35 27.68
CA ILE A 144 12.72 -5.87 27.43
C ILE A 144 13.61 -6.37 28.57
N GLN A 145 14.60 -7.18 28.22
CA GLN A 145 15.59 -7.70 29.20
C GLN A 145 16.99 -7.14 28.89
N PRO A 146 17.81 -6.80 29.90
CA PRO A 146 19.16 -6.36 29.68
C PRO A 146 20.03 -7.50 29.10
N LYS A 147 20.77 -7.18 28.02
CA LYS A 147 21.74 -8.12 27.47
C LYS A 147 23.03 -8.06 28.25
N ILE A 148 23.31 -9.09 29.10
CA ILE A 148 24.52 -9.17 29.91
C ILE A 148 25.70 -9.65 29.06
N ASN A 149 25.57 -10.82 28.42
CA ASN A 149 26.52 -11.37 27.46
C ASN A 149 25.81 -12.36 26.52
N LEU A 150 26.51 -12.75 25.44
CA LEU A 150 25.92 -13.59 24.38
C LEU A 150 25.50 -14.96 24.90
N GLU A 151 26.35 -15.59 25.77
CA GLU A 151 26.08 -16.94 26.27
C GLU A 151 24.83 -16.98 27.17
N GLN A 152 24.71 -16.03 28.08
CA GLN A 152 23.54 -15.94 28.97
C GLN A 152 22.28 -15.59 28.20
N THR A 153 22.38 -14.71 27.22
CA THR A 153 21.26 -14.36 26.34
C THR A 153 20.77 -15.59 25.56
N ASN A 154 21.67 -16.37 24.97
CA ASN A 154 21.32 -17.59 24.27
C ASN A 154 20.66 -18.63 25.18
N LYS A 155 21.20 -18.82 26.40
CA LYS A 155 20.58 -19.71 27.40
C LYS A 155 19.17 -19.27 27.79
N SER A 156 18.95 -17.95 27.94
CA SER A 156 17.63 -17.37 28.22
C SER A 156 16.63 -17.64 27.09
N ILE A 157 17.02 -17.41 25.85
CA ILE A 157 16.19 -17.67 24.68
C ILE A 157 15.82 -19.16 24.58
N VAL A 158 16.81 -20.05 24.72
CA VAL A 158 16.56 -21.51 24.67
C VAL A 158 15.59 -21.94 25.77
N ARG A 159 15.76 -21.43 27.00
CA ARG A 159 14.83 -21.69 28.09
C ARG A 159 13.43 -21.22 27.80
N PHE A 160 13.27 -20.00 27.26
CA PHE A 160 11.99 -19.45 26.87
C PHE A 160 11.29 -20.32 25.84
N VAL A 161 12.00 -20.72 24.75
CA VAL A 161 11.48 -21.62 23.74
C VAL A 161 11.04 -22.97 24.32
N GLN A 162 11.85 -23.54 25.23
CA GLN A 162 11.53 -24.80 25.88
C GLN A 162 10.28 -24.72 26.81
N GLN A 163 10.04 -23.56 27.41
CA GLN A 163 8.85 -23.33 28.24
C GLN A 163 7.57 -23.17 27.39
N HIS A 164 7.73 -22.84 26.10
CA HIS A 164 6.62 -22.63 25.19
C HIS A 164 6.52 -23.71 24.10
N LYS A 165 6.83 -24.97 24.47
CA LYS A 165 6.67 -26.13 23.59
C LYS A 165 5.26 -26.17 23.01
N ASN A 166 5.13 -26.51 21.72
CA ASN A 166 3.88 -26.56 20.95
C ASN A 166 3.21 -25.19 20.68
N LYS A 167 3.91 -24.07 20.87
CA LYS A 167 3.48 -22.75 20.39
C LYS A 167 4.36 -22.32 19.22
N SER A 168 3.76 -21.58 18.27
CA SER A 168 4.51 -20.96 17.19
C SER A 168 5.22 -19.71 17.67
N GLY A 169 6.44 -19.46 17.17
CA GLY A 169 7.25 -18.28 17.45
C GLY A 169 8.03 -17.87 16.22
N ILE A 170 8.44 -16.61 16.17
CA ILE A 170 9.30 -16.02 15.15
C ILE A 170 10.55 -15.48 15.81
#